data_d991295216729bc4d873d186b5b18822
#
_entry.id   d991295216729bc4d873d186b5b18822
#
_cell.length_a   1.000
_cell.length_b   1.000
_cell.length_c   1.000
_cell.angle_alpha   90.00
_cell.angle_beta   90.00
_cell.angle_gamma   90.00
#
_symmetry.space_group_name_H-M   'P 1'
#
loop_
_entity.id
_entity.type
_entity.pdbx_description
1 polymer ?
#
loop_
_entity_poly.entity_id
_entity_poly.type
_entity_poly.pdbx_seq_one_letter_code
_entity_poly.pdbx_strand_id
1 'polypeptide(L)'
;LLQEEKVRFEDFCVTKAFNNINDKSSIEFIADLKPDVIVTFGTGFIRKSLINLCPDGFVNLHGGDPEYYRGLDSHMWAIYNREFDQLIVTLHRLNQRLDDGEILQKSQIKLNKNSKIIKLRAENTKLCVQLTLSALSTFKQLGFFKSKPQKIKGRYYSFMPSKLKEVCVKNFDQHIQKL
;
A
#
# COMPACT_ATOMS: atom_id res chain seq x y z
N LEU A 1 5.35 17.65 -28.14
CA LEU A 1 4.44 16.86 -27.32
C LEU A 1 4.65 15.40 -27.70
N LEU A 2 5.50 14.69 -26.99
CA LEU A 2 5.63 13.25 -27.09
C LEU A 2 4.31 12.66 -26.56
N GLN A 3 3.55 11.98 -27.42
CA GLN A 3 2.47 11.11 -26.99
C GLN A 3 3.14 9.98 -26.18
N GLU A 4 3.00 10.03 -24.85
CA GLU A 4 3.28 8.86 -24.03
C GLU A 4 2.29 7.77 -24.50
N GLU A 5 2.80 6.71 -25.10
CA GLU A 5 2.00 5.52 -25.38
C GLU A 5 1.38 5.07 -24.06
N LYS A 6 0.05 5.05 -24.00
CA LYS A 6 -0.67 4.54 -22.84
C LYS A 6 -0.43 3.04 -22.75
N VAL A 7 0.55 2.65 -21.97
CA VAL A 7 0.78 1.25 -21.59
C VAL A 7 -0.48 0.71 -20.89
N ARG A 8 -1.06 -0.35 -21.42
CA ARG A 8 -2.26 -1.00 -20.91
C ARG A 8 -1.88 -2.30 -20.22
N PHE A 9 -2.54 -2.61 -19.12
CA PHE A 9 -2.27 -3.86 -18.39
C PHE A 9 -2.58 -5.10 -19.25
N GLU A 10 -3.61 -5.01 -20.09
CA GLU A 10 -4.03 -6.07 -21.01
C GLU A 10 -2.91 -6.51 -21.98
N ASP A 11 -1.95 -5.64 -22.25
CA ASP A 11 -0.82 -5.94 -23.14
C ASP A 11 0.21 -6.88 -22.46
N PHE A 12 0.15 -7.05 -21.14
CA PHE A 12 1.15 -7.81 -20.36
C PHE A 12 0.56 -8.96 -19.53
N CYS A 13 -0.72 -8.89 -19.17
CA CYS A 13 -1.33 -9.89 -18.31
C CYS A 13 -2.84 -9.98 -18.54
N VAL A 14 -3.43 -11.09 -18.09
CA VAL A 14 -4.88 -11.24 -18.06
C VAL A 14 -5.46 -10.22 -17.09
N THR A 15 -6.37 -9.38 -17.59
CA THR A 15 -7.05 -8.36 -16.78
C THR A 15 -8.55 -8.57 -16.80
N LYS A 16 -9.20 -8.31 -15.67
CA LYS A 16 -10.66 -8.33 -15.54
C LYS A 16 -11.11 -7.28 -14.53
N ALA A 17 -12.08 -6.48 -14.92
CA ALA A 17 -12.68 -5.48 -14.04
C ALA A 17 -13.90 -6.06 -13.32
N PHE A 18 -14.04 -5.72 -12.03
CA PHE A 18 -15.18 -6.06 -11.19
C PHE A 18 -15.65 -4.82 -10.43
N ASN A 19 -16.95 -4.70 -10.21
CA ASN A 19 -17.51 -3.61 -9.40
C ASN A 19 -17.15 -3.76 -7.91
N ASN A 20 -17.04 -5.01 -7.43
CA ASN A 20 -16.64 -5.30 -6.07
C ASN A 20 -15.79 -6.57 -6.06
N ILE A 21 -14.59 -6.47 -5.51
CA ILE A 21 -13.65 -7.61 -5.44
C ILE A 21 -14.17 -8.76 -4.57
N ASN A 22 -15.14 -8.53 -3.70
CA ASN A 22 -15.76 -9.56 -2.85
C ASN A 22 -16.97 -10.24 -3.48
N ASP A 23 -17.35 -9.91 -4.71
CA ASP A 23 -18.46 -10.54 -5.39
C ASP A 23 -18.09 -11.96 -5.81
N LYS A 24 -19.10 -12.83 -5.91
CA LYS A 24 -18.94 -14.24 -6.28
C LYS A 24 -18.12 -14.39 -7.57
N SER A 25 -18.45 -13.60 -8.58
CA SER A 25 -17.77 -13.64 -9.89
C SER A 25 -16.28 -13.28 -9.84
N SER A 26 -15.88 -12.36 -8.96
CA SER A 26 -14.46 -12.02 -8.78
C SER A 26 -13.72 -13.09 -7.99
N ILE A 27 -14.37 -13.68 -6.98
CA ILE A 27 -13.81 -14.78 -6.18
C ILE A 27 -13.60 -16.01 -7.05
N GLU A 28 -14.59 -16.40 -7.88
CA GLU A 28 -14.50 -17.52 -8.81
C GLU A 28 -13.37 -17.28 -9.83
N PHE A 29 -13.28 -16.09 -10.43
CA PHE A 29 -12.21 -15.76 -11.36
C PHE A 29 -10.82 -15.88 -10.73
N ILE A 30 -10.64 -15.40 -9.49
CA ILE A 30 -9.35 -15.49 -8.80
C ILE A 30 -9.05 -16.93 -8.38
N ALA A 31 -10.07 -17.70 -7.96
CA ALA A 31 -9.92 -19.11 -7.60
C ALA A 31 -9.46 -19.97 -8.79
N ASP A 32 -10.00 -19.69 -9.98
CA ASP A 32 -9.63 -20.41 -11.22
C ASP A 32 -8.17 -20.19 -11.62
N LEU A 33 -7.59 -19.03 -11.25
CA LEU A 33 -6.18 -18.72 -11.48
C LEU A 33 -5.24 -19.52 -10.56
N LYS A 34 -5.75 -20.08 -9.44
CA LYS A 34 -4.97 -20.83 -8.43
C LYS A 34 -3.69 -20.09 -8.01
N PRO A 35 -3.78 -18.83 -7.53
CA PRO A 35 -2.61 -18.03 -7.26
C PRO A 35 -1.82 -18.53 -6.05
N ASP A 36 -0.50 -18.59 -6.15
CA ASP A 36 0.40 -18.80 -5.01
C ASP A 36 0.55 -17.53 -4.17
N VAL A 37 0.41 -16.37 -4.82
CA VAL A 37 0.52 -15.04 -4.19
C VAL A 37 -0.55 -14.11 -4.72
N ILE A 38 -1.19 -13.38 -3.81
CA ILE A 38 -2.11 -12.27 -4.13
C ILE A 38 -1.58 -11.01 -3.49
N VAL A 39 -1.36 -9.98 -4.30
CA VAL A 39 -0.95 -8.64 -3.83
C VAL A 39 -2.08 -7.66 -4.03
N THR A 40 -2.45 -6.93 -2.99
CA THR A 40 -3.46 -5.87 -3.06
C THR A 40 -2.85 -4.49 -2.83
N PHE A 41 -3.37 -3.51 -3.54
CA PHE A 41 -3.00 -2.11 -3.40
C PHE A 41 -4.20 -1.20 -3.67
N GLY A 42 -4.54 -0.35 -2.72
CA GLY A 42 -5.63 0.62 -2.86
C GLY A 42 -7.01 0.00 -3.03
N THR A 43 -7.19 -1.23 -2.60
CA THR A 43 -8.48 -1.92 -2.61
C THR A 43 -9.33 -1.51 -1.41
N GLY A 44 -10.65 -1.70 -1.51
CA GLY A 44 -11.53 -1.68 -0.34
C GLY A 44 -11.29 -2.87 0.59
N PHE A 45 -12.17 -3.04 1.57
CA PHE A 45 -12.11 -4.14 2.52
C PHE A 45 -12.21 -5.50 1.82
N ILE A 46 -11.28 -6.41 2.12
CA ILE A 46 -11.24 -7.78 1.59
C ILE A 46 -11.87 -8.74 2.60
N ARG A 47 -12.86 -9.52 2.15
CA ARG A 47 -13.56 -10.47 3.01
C ARG A 47 -12.83 -11.81 3.10
N LYS A 48 -13.19 -12.58 4.15
CA LYS A 48 -12.59 -13.88 4.46
C LYS A 48 -12.62 -14.86 3.29
N SER A 49 -13.72 -14.87 2.51
CA SER A 49 -13.87 -15.74 1.35
C SER A 49 -12.74 -15.56 0.32
N LEU A 50 -12.32 -14.32 0.09
CA LEU A 50 -11.23 -14.03 -0.82
C LEU A 50 -9.86 -14.31 -0.16
N ILE A 51 -9.68 -13.96 1.12
CA ILE A 51 -8.44 -14.23 1.86
C ILE A 51 -8.12 -15.74 1.88
N ASN A 52 -9.15 -16.58 2.06
CA ASN A 52 -9.00 -18.03 2.14
C ASN A 52 -8.56 -18.68 0.81
N LEU A 53 -8.58 -17.98 -0.32
CA LEU A 53 -8.05 -18.52 -1.58
C LEU A 53 -6.55 -18.69 -1.55
N CYS A 54 -5.85 -17.84 -0.78
CA CYS A 54 -4.39 -17.85 -0.70
C CYS A 54 -3.92 -17.37 0.69
N PRO A 55 -4.24 -18.06 1.79
CA PRO A 55 -4.07 -17.53 3.15
C PRO A 55 -2.62 -17.21 3.49
N ASP A 56 -1.67 -17.98 2.98
CA ASP A 56 -0.23 -17.80 3.24
C ASP A 56 0.45 -16.84 2.25
N GLY A 57 -0.16 -16.64 1.09
CA GLY A 57 0.36 -15.79 0.01
C GLY A 57 -0.35 -14.44 -0.13
N PHE A 58 -1.33 -14.09 0.71
CA PHE A 58 -2.11 -12.87 0.55
C PHE A 58 -1.48 -11.70 1.32
N VAL A 59 -1.03 -10.68 0.58
CA VAL A 59 -0.36 -9.49 1.13
C VAL A 59 -0.98 -8.19 0.62
N ASN A 60 -0.83 -7.13 1.38
CA ASN A 60 -1.34 -5.80 1.09
C ASN A 60 -0.24 -4.74 1.17
N LEU A 61 -0.25 -3.82 0.22
CA LEU A 61 0.58 -2.62 0.22
C LEU A 61 -0.20 -1.48 0.87
N HIS A 62 0.31 -0.99 1.98
CA HIS A 62 -0.26 0.13 2.73
C HIS A 62 0.65 1.35 2.63
N GLY A 63 0.08 2.52 2.26
CA GLY A 63 0.77 3.79 2.21
C GLY A 63 0.87 4.44 3.59
N GLY A 64 1.43 3.74 4.55
CA GLY A 64 1.61 4.17 5.92
C GLY A 64 2.35 3.11 6.74
N ASP A 65 2.70 3.45 7.98
CA ASP A 65 3.10 2.47 8.99
C ASP A 65 1.87 2.04 9.79
N PRO A 66 1.38 0.80 9.67
CA PRO A 66 0.17 0.36 10.37
C PRO A 66 0.34 0.33 11.90
N GLU A 67 1.56 0.40 12.39
CA GLU A 67 1.85 0.55 13.81
C GLU A 67 1.57 1.96 14.33
N TYR A 68 1.40 2.97 13.45
CA TYR A 68 1.08 4.36 13.80
C TYR A 68 -0.13 4.87 13.04
N TYR A 69 -0.22 4.62 11.72
CA TYR A 69 -1.19 5.18 10.79
C TYR A 69 -1.90 4.08 10.02
N ARG A 70 -3.12 3.74 10.40
CA ARG A 70 -3.96 2.73 9.74
C ARG A 70 -5.09 3.41 8.97
N GLY A 71 -5.53 2.82 7.88
CA GLY A 71 -6.66 3.32 7.08
C GLY A 71 -6.22 4.17 5.90
N LEU A 72 -6.84 5.33 5.74
CA LEU A 72 -6.75 6.12 4.52
C LEU A 72 -5.94 7.42 4.71
N ASP A 73 -5.39 7.93 3.60
CA ASP A 73 -4.59 9.18 3.59
C ASP A 73 -3.45 9.20 4.63
N SER A 74 -2.88 8.03 5.02
CA SER A 74 -1.93 7.87 6.12
C SER A 74 -0.73 8.81 6.02
N HIS A 75 -0.14 8.99 4.82
CA HIS A 75 0.95 9.94 4.62
C HIS A 75 0.51 11.40 4.84
N MET A 76 -0.72 11.75 4.46
CA MET A 76 -1.24 13.10 4.71
C MET A 76 -1.45 13.33 6.21
N TRP A 77 -1.92 12.32 6.95
CA TRP A 77 -2.06 12.41 8.40
C TRP A 77 -0.71 12.50 9.11
N ALA A 78 0.32 11.77 8.65
CA ALA A 78 1.68 11.91 9.15
C ALA A 78 2.22 13.33 8.93
N ILE A 79 2.03 13.92 7.75
CA ILE A 79 2.41 15.30 7.45
C ILE A 79 1.64 16.30 8.31
N TYR A 80 0.33 16.09 8.50
CA TYR A 80 -0.51 16.94 9.34
C TYR A 80 0.02 16.98 10.78
N ASN A 81 0.42 15.83 11.32
CA ASN A 81 1.00 15.68 12.64
C ASN A 81 2.50 16.07 12.69
N ARG A 82 3.12 16.44 11.55
CA ARG A 82 4.56 16.77 11.41
C ARG A 82 5.49 15.60 11.72
N GLU A 83 5.01 14.37 11.58
CA GLU A 83 5.76 13.13 11.79
C GLU A 83 6.31 12.62 10.44
N PHE A 84 7.28 13.35 9.87
CA PHE A 84 7.83 13.08 8.53
C PHE A 84 8.64 11.79 8.45
N ASP A 85 9.12 11.28 9.56
CA ASP A 85 9.73 9.96 9.73
C ASP A 85 8.71 8.83 9.51
N GLN A 86 7.41 9.12 9.65
CA GLN A 86 6.30 8.19 9.42
C GLN A 86 5.80 8.18 7.96
N LEU A 87 6.50 8.81 7.03
CA LEU A 87 6.24 8.66 5.60
C LEU A 87 6.78 7.30 5.13
N ILE A 88 6.08 6.24 5.53
CA ILE A 88 6.48 4.84 5.35
C ILE A 88 5.50 4.15 4.40
N VAL A 89 6.02 3.22 3.61
CA VAL A 89 5.24 2.24 2.84
C VAL A 89 5.47 0.89 3.47
N THR A 90 4.40 0.16 3.70
CA THR A 90 4.45 -1.15 4.36
C THR A 90 3.83 -2.23 3.47
N LEU A 91 4.53 -3.34 3.32
CA LEU A 91 3.97 -4.60 2.82
C LEU A 91 3.71 -5.51 4.01
N HIS A 92 2.44 -5.92 4.19
CA HIS A 92 2.01 -6.75 5.31
C HIS A 92 1.08 -7.87 4.86
N ARG A 93 0.97 -8.95 5.63
CA ARG A 93 -0.04 -9.99 5.40
C ARG A 93 -1.44 -9.41 5.49
N LEU A 94 -2.33 -9.88 4.65
CA LEU A 94 -3.73 -9.52 4.75
C LEU A 94 -4.45 -10.45 5.74
N ASN A 95 -5.24 -9.86 6.63
CA ASN A 95 -6.17 -10.55 7.51
C ASN A 95 -7.53 -9.84 7.51
N GLN A 96 -8.48 -10.33 8.32
CA GLN A 96 -9.83 -9.77 8.40
C GLN A 96 -9.92 -8.41 9.09
N ARG A 97 -8.82 -7.91 9.65
CA ARG A 97 -8.78 -6.60 10.31
C ARG A 97 -8.02 -5.63 9.44
N LEU A 98 -8.44 -4.38 9.44
CA LEU A 98 -7.82 -3.34 8.63
C LEU A 98 -6.38 -3.09 9.08
N ASP A 99 -5.44 -3.24 8.14
CA ASP A 99 -4.00 -2.99 8.31
C ASP A 99 -3.39 -3.62 9.58
N ASP A 100 -3.84 -4.84 9.94
CA ASP A 100 -3.52 -5.52 11.21
C ASP A 100 -2.67 -6.80 11.01
N GLY A 101 -2.28 -7.09 9.78
CA GLY A 101 -1.48 -8.27 9.46
C GLY A 101 -0.01 -8.11 9.83
N GLU A 102 0.68 -9.24 9.92
CA GLU A 102 2.12 -9.26 10.17
C GLU A 102 2.89 -8.52 9.07
N ILE A 103 3.89 -7.76 9.46
CA ILE A 103 4.71 -6.94 8.56
C ILE A 103 5.78 -7.80 7.90
N LEU A 104 5.82 -7.77 6.57
CA LEU A 104 6.89 -8.35 5.77
C LEU A 104 8.05 -7.37 5.68
N GLN A 105 7.78 -6.18 5.18
CA GLN A 105 8.79 -5.17 4.91
C GLN A 105 8.21 -3.76 5.05
N LYS A 106 9.06 -2.81 5.42
CA LYS A 106 8.77 -1.37 5.43
C LYS A 106 9.85 -0.62 4.66
N SER A 107 9.46 0.47 4.02
CA SER A 107 10.39 1.41 3.40
C SER A 107 9.94 2.84 3.62
N GLN A 108 10.87 3.72 3.94
CA GLN A 108 10.61 5.13 4.20
C GLN A 108 10.76 5.95 2.92
N ILE A 109 9.84 6.86 2.67
CA ILE A 109 9.98 7.91 1.64
C ILE A 109 11.00 8.92 2.16
N LYS A 110 12.18 8.95 1.57
CA LYS A 110 13.23 9.90 1.92
C LYS A 110 12.96 11.25 1.28
N LEU A 111 12.84 12.28 2.10
CA LEU A 111 12.69 13.67 1.66
C LEU A 111 14.05 14.35 1.50
N ASN A 112 14.10 15.32 0.58
CA ASN A 112 15.23 16.22 0.36
C ASN A 112 14.72 17.60 -0.04
N LYS A 113 15.62 18.58 -0.20
CA LYS A 113 15.30 19.99 -0.57
C LYS A 113 14.46 20.14 -1.85
N ASN A 114 14.50 19.16 -2.75
CA ASN A 114 13.74 19.16 -4.02
C ASN A 114 12.44 18.40 -3.95
N SER A 115 12.10 17.80 -2.81
CA SER A 115 10.89 17.03 -2.63
C SER A 115 9.65 17.93 -2.73
N LYS A 116 8.61 17.43 -3.39
CA LYS A 116 7.33 18.13 -3.55
C LYS A 116 6.19 17.22 -3.09
N ILE A 117 5.26 17.77 -2.32
CA ILE A 117 4.12 17.01 -1.79
C ILE A 117 3.31 16.31 -2.90
N ILE A 118 3.14 16.97 -4.04
CA ILE A 118 2.42 16.39 -5.20
C ILE A 118 3.10 15.13 -5.77
N LYS A 119 4.39 14.94 -5.52
CA LYS A 119 5.15 13.77 -5.99
C LYS A 119 5.17 12.61 -4.98
N LEU A 120 4.67 12.81 -3.75
CA LEU A 120 4.68 11.75 -2.73
C LEU A 120 3.96 10.49 -3.19
N ARG A 121 2.87 10.63 -3.94
CA ARG A 121 2.14 9.46 -4.48
C ARG A 121 2.99 8.64 -5.45
N ALA A 122 3.78 9.30 -6.29
CA ALA A 122 4.70 8.62 -7.21
C ALA A 122 5.83 7.93 -6.44
N GLU A 123 6.40 8.57 -5.42
CA GLU A 123 7.43 7.96 -4.57
C GLU A 123 6.88 6.76 -3.79
N ASN A 124 5.66 6.87 -3.23
CA ASN A 124 4.96 5.74 -2.64
C ASN A 124 4.83 4.57 -3.63
N THR A 125 4.39 4.83 -4.85
CA THR A 125 4.22 3.79 -5.88
C THR A 125 5.54 3.10 -6.22
N LYS A 126 6.64 3.84 -6.34
CA LYS A 126 7.97 3.26 -6.58
C LYS A 126 8.37 2.31 -5.46
N LEU A 127 8.17 2.72 -4.19
CA LEU A 127 8.48 1.87 -3.04
C LEU A 127 7.56 0.65 -2.98
N CYS A 128 6.27 0.79 -3.33
CA CYS A 128 5.35 -0.35 -3.45
C CYS A 128 5.88 -1.40 -4.44
N VAL A 129 6.33 -0.97 -5.62
CA VAL A 129 6.92 -1.87 -6.62
C VAL A 129 8.19 -2.55 -6.07
N GLN A 130 9.10 -1.80 -5.45
CA GLN A 130 10.34 -2.34 -4.89
C GLN A 130 10.06 -3.38 -3.79
N LEU A 131 9.16 -3.07 -2.85
CA LEU A 131 8.77 -4.01 -1.78
C LEU A 131 8.13 -5.27 -2.35
N THR A 132 7.27 -5.13 -3.36
CA THR A 132 6.63 -6.28 -4.01
C THR A 132 7.66 -7.18 -4.69
N LEU A 133 8.56 -6.62 -5.50
CA LEU A 133 9.58 -7.40 -6.20
C LEU A 133 10.52 -8.11 -5.21
N SER A 134 10.95 -7.43 -4.15
CA SER A 134 11.76 -8.01 -3.08
C SER A 134 11.04 -9.18 -2.38
N ALA A 135 9.77 -8.98 -2.04
CA ALA A 135 8.98 -10.01 -1.38
C ALA A 135 8.73 -11.23 -2.29
N LEU A 136 8.40 -11.00 -3.56
CA LEU A 136 8.21 -12.09 -4.54
C LEU A 136 9.50 -12.88 -4.78
N SER A 137 10.65 -12.20 -4.84
CA SER A 137 11.96 -12.88 -4.93
C SER A 137 12.20 -13.78 -3.72
N THR A 138 11.90 -13.29 -2.51
CA THR A 138 12.01 -14.08 -1.28
C THR A 138 11.03 -15.26 -1.28
N PHE A 139 9.78 -15.04 -1.67
CA PHE A 139 8.78 -16.10 -1.75
C PHE A 139 9.18 -17.19 -2.75
N LYS A 140 9.70 -16.81 -3.93
CA LYS A 140 10.22 -17.76 -4.92
C LYS A 140 11.33 -18.67 -4.37
N GLN A 141 12.17 -18.15 -3.49
CA GLN A 141 13.28 -18.92 -2.90
C GLN A 141 12.85 -19.82 -1.75
N LEU A 142 11.90 -19.35 -0.92
CA LEU A 142 11.54 -19.99 0.35
C LEU A 142 10.20 -20.73 0.33
N GLY A 143 9.31 -20.44 -0.62
CA GLY A 143 7.94 -20.95 -0.66
C GLY A 143 7.00 -20.25 0.32
N PHE A 144 7.45 -19.26 1.08
CA PHE A 144 6.63 -18.50 2.04
C PHE A 144 7.17 -17.09 2.26
N PHE A 145 6.32 -16.22 2.80
CA PHE A 145 6.73 -14.90 3.24
C PHE A 145 7.23 -14.91 4.67
N LYS A 146 8.43 -14.37 4.91
CA LYS A 146 8.89 -14.02 6.25
C LYS A 146 8.18 -12.78 6.73
N SER A 147 7.55 -12.83 7.89
CA SER A 147 6.82 -11.72 8.48
C SER A 147 7.04 -11.65 10.00
N LYS A 148 6.72 -10.49 10.58
CA LYS A 148 6.82 -10.24 12.03
C LYS A 148 5.52 -9.62 12.52
N PRO A 149 5.02 -10.01 13.70
CA PRO A 149 3.87 -9.35 14.33
C PRO A 149 4.10 -7.84 14.47
N GLN A 150 3.02 -7.07 14.33
CA GLN A 150 3.03 -5.66 14.72
C GLN A 150 3.25 -5.55 16.22
N LYS A 151 4.13 -4.63 16.65
CA LYS A 151 4.44 -4.42 18.08
C LYS A 151 3.36 -3.62 18.78
N ILE A 152 2.78 -2.66 18.07
CA ILE A 152 1.72 -1.79 18.56
C ILE A 152 0.64 -1.66 17.48
N LYS A 153 -0.55 -1.26 17.89
CA LYS A 153 -1.68 -1.02 17.01
C LYS A 153 -1.83 0.46 16.77
N GLY A 154 -1.55 0.89 15.53
CA GLY A 154 -1.69 2.28 15.13
C GLY A 154 -3.13 2.79 15.16
N ARG A 155 -3.27 4.11 15.23
CA ARG A 155 -4.56 4.79 15.17
C ARG A 155 -5.17 4.66 13.78
N TYR A 156 -6.49 4.45 13.73
CA TYR A 156 -7.26 4.48 12.48
C TYR A 156 -7.51 5.92 12.03
N TYR A 157 -7.29 6.17 10.75
CA TYR A 157 -7.59 7.42 10.06
C TYR A 157 -8.47 7.19 8.85
N SER A 158 -9.45 8.05 8.65
CA SER A 158 -10.31 8.10 7.47
C SER A 158 -9.71 9.02 6.38
N PHE A 159 -10.43 9.23 5.29
CA PHE A 159 -10.08 10.26 4.31
C PHE A 159 -9.91 11.62 4.98
N MET A 160 -8.84 12.31 4.61
CA MET A 160 -8.56 13.63 5.14
C MET A 160 -9.46 14.69 4.47
N PRO A 161 -10.16 15.53 5.25
CA PRO A 161 -10.90 16.66 4.71
C PRO A 161 -10.00 17.63 3.93
N SER A 162 -10.52 18.20 2.83
CA SER A 162 -9.75 19.07 1.92
C SER A 162 -9.09 20.25 2.65
N LYS A 163 -9.77 20.87 3.60
CA LYS A 163 -9.22 21.97 4.43
C LYS A 163 -7.96 21.57 5.20
N LEU A 164 -7.88 20.33 5.68
CA LEU A 164 -6.69 19.84 6.39
C LEU A 164 -5.54 19.54 5.41
N LYS A 165 -5.83 19.22 4.16
CA LYS A 165 -4.79 19.04 3.12
C LYS A 165 -4.00 20.33 2.85
N GLU A 166 -4.64 21.50 2.99
CA GLU A 166 -3.94 22.79 2.89
C GLU A 166 -2.93 22.98 4.03
N VAL A 167 -3.26 22.51 5.24
CA VAL A 167 -2.32 22.49 6.38
C VAL A 167 -1.15 21.56 6.10
N CYS A 168 -1.42 20.40 5.47
CA CYS A 168 -0.35 19.48 5.08
C CYS A 168 0.63 20.11 4.09
N VAL A 169 0.15 20.86 3.10
CA VAL A 169 1.04 21.57 2.15
C VAL A 169 1.98 22.52 2.91
N LYS A 170 1.42 23.35 3.80
CA LYS A 170 2.23 24.29 4.61
C LYS A 170 3.24 23.56 5.50
N ASN A 171 2.81 22.49 6.19
CA ASN A 171 3.70 21.72 7.05
C ASN A 171 4.84 21.07 6.23
N PHE A 172 4.50 20.54 5.06
CA PHE A 172 5.48 19.92 4.17
C PHE A 172 6.52 20.93 3.69
N ASP A 173 6.08 22.08 3.16
CA ASP A 173 6.97 23.11 2.66
C ASP A 173 7.88 23.64 3.78
N GLN A 174 7.35 23.88 4.99
CA GLN A 174 8.16 24.27 6.15
C GLN A 174 9.20 23.22 6.54
N HIS A 175 8.87 21.93 6.39
CA HIS A 175 9.82 20.85 6.67
C HIS A 175 10.93 20.82 5.61
N ILE A 176 10.58 20.89 4.32
CA ILE A 176 11.56 20.88 3.21
C ILE A 176 12.54 22.05 3.31
N GLN A 177 12.09 23.25 3.74
CA GLN A 177 12.96 24.40 3.93
C GLN A 177 14.04 24.21 5.01
N LYS A 178 13.82 23.24 5.94
CA LYS A 178 14.75 22.96 7.05
C LYS A 178 15.77 21.86 6.73
N LEU A 179 15.58 21.13 5.62
CA LEU A 179 16.53 20.12 5.15
C LEU A 179 17.71 20.77 4.41
#